data_1c6ea9eb587859dcd58f1de99314e027
#
_entry.id   1c6ea9eb587859dcd58f1de99314e027
#
_cell.length_a   1.000
_cell.length_b   1.000
_cell.length_c   1.000
_cell.angle_alpha   90.00
_cell.angle_beta   90.00
_cell.angle_gamma   90.00
#
_symmetry.space_group_name_H-M   'P 1'
#
loop_
_entity.id
_entity.type
_entity.pdbx_description
1 polymer ?
#
loop_
_entity_poly.entity_id
_entity_poly.type
_entity_poly.pdbx_seq_one_letter_code
_entity_poly.pdbx_strand_id
1 'polypeptide(L)'
;MSGVFLSKGLFPKEFFKTTVAFIKATQRDDGLIPWFKGGHADPWDHIEAAMGLSIGGEYDAAEKAYDWLTEHQLADGSWWAAYKNGEVDNRERRETNFVAYVATGVWHHYLITGREGFLRRLWPTVERAIGFVLAQQSEYGEINWAVDTHGEPMRDALITGCSSIYKSLECAHNIAVTLGVERPEWTQARERLGDALRNKPERFDRTWESKARYSMDWFYPVLTGAFPKARAKEHLQKRWSEFVEDEMGCRCVSDEPWVTVAESCELVMALLAAGDHARAVTVYSWLHQWRLKSGEYWTGYQFAEDLMWPDEKPTWTAGAILLAADALSEYTAANHLFNRVELLEPLDALVVDAEKIRKG
;
A
#
# COMPACT_ATOMS: atom_id res chain seq x y z
N MET A 1 -16.28 3.66 25.62
CA MET A 1 -15.19 2.72 25.28
C MET A 1 -13.91 3.54 25.19
N SER A 2 -12.82 3.11 25.84
CA SER A 2 -11.54 3.83 25.73
C SER A 2 -10.94 3.52 24.35
N GLY A 3 -10.98 4.49 23.44
CA GLY A 3 -10.26 4.39 22.18
C GLY A 3 -8.76 4.29 22.44
N VAL A 4 -8.03 3.60 21.56
CA VAL A 4 -6.56 3.58 21.60
C VAL A 4 -6.06 4.83 20.88
N PHE A 5 -5.48 5.76 21.62
CA PHE A 5 -4.86 6.95 21.06
C PHE A 5 -3.36 6.73 20.97
N LEU A 6 -2.82 6.84 19.77
CA LEU A 6 -1.39 6.68 19.51
C LEU A 6 -0.71 8.04 19.36
N SER A 7 0.50 8.10 19.86
CA SER A 7 1.39 9.25 19.67
C SER A 7 2.83 8.77 19.50
N LYS A 8 3.70 9.64 19.02
CA LYS A 8 5.12 9.35 18.82
C LYS A 8 5.74 8.64 20.03
N GLY A 9 6.41 7.52 19.78
CA GLY A 9 7.06 6.68 20.78
C GLY A 9 6.13 5.78 21.60
N LEU A 10 4.83 5.76 21.33
CA LEU A 10 3.83 4.95 22.02
C LEU A 10 3.20 3.91 21.09
N PHE A 11 3.94 2.84 20.79
CA PHE A 11 3.39 1.67 20.10
C PHE A 11 2.99 0.59 21.12
N PRO A 12 1.70 0.30 21.32
CA PRO A 12 1.23 -0.63 22.34
C PRO A 12 1.38 -2.09 21.88
N LYS A 13 2.58 -2.64 21.97
CA LYS A 13 2.90 -4.01 21.51
C LYS A 13 1.95 -5.08 22.03
N GLU A 14 1.63 -5.04 23.32
CA GLU A 14 0.75 -6.05 23.92
C GLU A 14 -0.67 -5.98 23.38
N PHE A 15 -1.15 -4.77 23.02
CA PHE A 15 -2.46 -4.62 22.40
C PHE A 15 -2.49 -5.24 21.00
N PHE A 16 -1.44 -5.06 20.20
CA PHE A 16 -1.37 -5.57 18.82
C PHE A 16 -0.86 -7.02 18.71
N LYS A 17 -0.36 -7.61 19.79
CA LYS A 17 0.19 -8.98 19.78
C LYS A 17 -0.77 -10.01 19.18
N THR A 18 -2.05 -9.95 19.55
CA THR A 18 -3.06 -10.87 19.01
C THR A 18 -3.42 -10.57 17.55
N THR A 19 -3.33 -9.31 17.12
CA THR A 19 -3.54 -8.91 15.72
C THR A 19 -2.41 -9.47 14.82
N VAL A 20 -1.15 -9.35 15.26
CA VAL A 20 0.00 -9.97 14.57
C VAL A 20 -0.11 -11.49 14.56
N ALA A 21 -0.48 -12.09 15.70
CA ALA A 21 -0.67 -13.55 15.81
C ALA A 21 -1.78 -14.06 14.88
N PHE A 22 -2.85 -13.28 14.67
CA PHE A 22 -3.91 -13.61 13.73
C PHE A 22 -3.38 -13.68 12.28
N ILE A 23 -2.63 -12.68 11.81
CA ILE A 23 -2.03 -12.70 10.46
C ILE A 23 -1.14 -13.94 10.31
N LYS A 24 -0.23 -14.18 11.28
CA LYS A 24 0.69 -15.32 11.27
C LYS A 24 -0.05 -16.66 11.26
N ALA A 25 -1.10 -16.82 12.05
CA ALA A 25 -1.89 -18.06 12.12
C ALA A 25 -2.74 -18.32 10.87
N THR A 26 -2.99 -17.27 10.06
CA THR A 26 -3.71 -17.39 8.79
C THR A 26 -2.78 -17.71 7.63
N GLN A 27 -1.48 -17.38 7.74
CA GLN A 27 -0.46 -17.72 6.75
C GLN A 27 -0.39 -19.23 6.53
N ARG A 28 -0.35 -19.63 5.26
CA ARG A 28 -0.20 -21.02 4.86
C ARG A 28 1.24 -21.51 5.00
N ASP A 29 1.41 -22.83 4.97
CA ASP A 29 2.74 -23.45 5.03
C ASP A 29 3.63 -23.13 3.82
N ASP A 30 3.04 -22.77 2.67
CA ASP A 30 3.76 -22.31 1.48
C ASP A 30 4.15 -20.83 1.54
N GLY A 31 3.69 -20.06 2.53
CA GLY A 31 3.97 -18.65 2.71
C GLY A 31 2.85 -17.71 2.28
N LEU A 32 1.88 -18.14 1.48
CA LEU A 32 0.74 -17.33 1.07
C LEU A 32 -0.07 -16.89 2.29
N ILE A 33 -0.45 -15.60 2.32
CA ILE A 33 -1.35 -15.04 3.34
C ILE A 33 -2.69 -14.75 2.67
N PRO A 34 -3.72 -15.60 2.82
CA PRO A 34 -5.05 -15.31 2.31
C PRO A 34 -5.77 -14.28 3.17
N TRP A 35 -6.85 -13.71 2.67
CA TRP A 35 -7.70 -12.76 3.39
C TRP A 35 -8.14 -13.31 4.74
N PHE A 36 -8.52 -14.57 4.76
CA PHE A 36 -8.85 -15.34 5.96
C PHE A 36 -8.61 -16.83 5.68
N LYS A 37 -8.64 -17.66 6.69
CA LYS A 37 -8.36 -19.09 6.55
C LYS A 37 -9.30 -19.76 5.55
N GLY A 38 -8.74 -20.30 4.45
CA GLY A 38 -9.47 -20.89 3.34
C GLY A 38 -10.10 -19.88 2.36
N GLY A 39 -9.86 -18.60 2.57
CA GLY A 39 -10.24 -17.52 1.65
C GLY A 39 -9.31 -17.41 0.44
N HIS A 40 -9.60 -16.42 -0.38
CA HIS A 40 -8.73 -16.04 -1.50
C HIS A 40 -7.60 -15.13 -1.03
N ALA A 41 -6.62 -14.91 -1.91
CA ALA A 41 -5.54 -13.97 -1.76
C ALA A 41 -5.28 -13.30 -3.11
N ASP A 42 -4.84 -12.07 -3.09
CA ASP A 42 -4.27 -11.34 -4.20
C ASP A 42 -2.90 -10.78 -3.80
N PRO A 43 -2.06 -10.37 -4.74
CA PRO A 43 -0.72 -9.91 -4.42
C PRO A 43 -0.66 -8.66 -3.54
N TRP A 44 -1.62 -7.74 -3.67
CA TRP A 44 -1.65 -6.52 -2.87
C TRP A 44 -1.88 -6.83 -1.39
N ASP A 45 -2.99 -7.47 -1.10
CA ASP A 45 -3.42 -7.76 0.27
C ASP A 45 -2.48 -8.73 0.99
N HIS A 46 -1.93 -9.69 0.24
CA HIS A 46 -0.88 -10.58 0.72
C HIS A 46 0.37 -9.80 1.18
N ILE A 47 0.82 -8.82 0.39
CA ILE A 47 1.98 -7.98 0.73
C ILE A 47 1.66 -7.07 1.93
N GLU A 48 0.47 -6.51 1.99
CA GLU A 48 0.06 -5.64 3.10
C GLU A 48 0.00 -6.41 4.43
N ALA A 49 -0.51 -7.63 4.41
CA ALA A 49 -0.47 -8.52 5.55
C ALA A 49 0.98 -8.88 5.96
N ALA A 50 1.90 -9.10 4.98
CA ALA A 50 3.32 -9.33 5.25
C ALA A 50 4.02 -8.09 5.84
N MET A 51 3.63 -6.89 5.42
CA MET A 51 4.11 -5.65 6.05
C MET A 51 3.67 -5.56 7.52
N GLY A 52 2.43 -5.97 7.83
CA GLY A 52 1.93 -6.11 9.20
C GLY A 52 2.76 -7.08 10.04
N LEU A 53 3.15 -8.24 9.48
CA LEU A 53 4.07 -9.18 10.14
C LEU A 53 5.44 -8.55 10.41
N SER A 54 5.96 -7.77 9.48
CA SER A 54 7.24 -7.06 9.65
C SER A 54 7.20 -6.06 10.81
N ILE A 55 6.14 -5.27 10.94
CA ILE A 55 5.92 -4.36 12.07
C ILE A 55 5.81 -5.12 13.38
N GLY A 56 5.16 -6.28 13.36
CA GLY A 56 5.01 -7.17 14.51
C GLY A 56 6.28 -7.90 14.95
N GLY A 57 7.37 -7.80 14.17
CA GLY A 57 8.64 -8.50 14.45
C GLY A 57 8.68 -9.96 14.00
N GLU A 58 7.67 -10.42 13.26
CA GLU A 58 7.57 -11.77 12.69
C GLU A 58 8.30 -11.86 11.34
N TYR A 59 9.61 -11.55 11.36
CA TYR A 59 10.41 -11.35 10.14
C TYR A 59 10.50 -12.60 9.27
N ASP A 60 10.66 -13.78 9.85
CA ASP A 60 10.76 -15.03 9.08
C ASP A 60 9.43 -15.36 8.37
N ALA A 61 8.30 -15.06 9.03
CA ALA A 61 6.98 -15.22 8.42
C ALA A 61 6.76 -14.20 7.29
N ALA A 62 7.19 -12.96 7.47
CA ALA A 62 7.15 -11.94 6.43
C ALA A 62 8.03 -12.32 5.23
N GLU A 63 9.28 -12.75 5.46
CA GLU A 63 10.18 -13.18 4.38
C GLU A 63 9.61 -14.38 3.61
N LYS A 64 8.99 -15.33 4.30
CA LYS A 64 8.32 -16.47 3.67
C LYS A 64 7.17 -16.03 2.73
N ALA A 65 6.45 -14.97 3.07
CA ALA A 65 5.44 -14.40 2.20
C ALA A 65 6.05 -13.81 0.92
N TYR A 66 7.18 -13.12 1.01
CA TYR A 66 7.90 -12.60 -0.17
C TYR A 66 8.55 -13.73 -1.00
N ASP A 67 9.01 -14.81 -0.38
CA ASP A 67 9.53 -15.97 -1.10
C ASP A 67 8.41 -16.64 -1.92
N TRP A 68 7.17 -16.73 -1.38
CA TRP A 68 6.01 -17.20 -2.14
C TRP A 68 5.79 -16.37 -3.43
N LEU A 69 5.90 -15.03 -3.34
CA LEU A 69 5.80 -14.18 -4.54
C LEU A 69 6.89 -14.50 -5.56
N THR A 70 8.12 -14.73 -5.14
CA THR A 70 9.22 -15.11 -6.04
C THR A 70 8.95 -16.43 -6.76
N GLU A 71 8.43 -17.43 -6.04
CA GLU A 71 8.14 -18.76 -6.56
C GLU A 71 6.95 -18.78 -7.53
N HIS A 72 5.98 -17.87 -7.35
CA HIS A 72 4.76 -17.80 -8.15
C HIS A 72 4.76 -16.69 -9.20
N GLN A 73 5.87 -15.97 -9.35
CA GLN A 73 6.01 -14.94 -10.38
C GLN A 73 6.00 -15.55 -11.77
N LEU A 74 5.16 -15.03 -12.65
CA LEU A 74 5.07 -15.43 -14.06
C LEU A 74 6.33 -15.01 -14.84
N ALA A 75 6.53 -15.60 -16.00
CA ALA A 75 7.70 -15.31 -16.83
C ALA A 75 7.80 -13.85 -17.28
N ASP A 76 6.66 -13.16 -17.41
CA ASP A 76 6.59 -11.73 -17.75
C ASP A 76 6.78 -10.79 -16.54
N GLY A 77 6.97 -11.33 -15.34
CA GLY A 77 7.18 -10.57 -14.11
C GLY A 77 5.92 -10.28 -13.30
N SER A 78 4.75 -10.71 -13.77
CA SER A 78 3.45 -10.46 -13.13
C SER A 78 2.99 -11.61 -12.22
N TRP A 79 1.84 -11.42 -11.60
CA TRP A 79 1.03 -12.43 -10.91
C TRP A 79 -0.42 -12.33 -11.39
N TRP A 80 -1.16 -13.44 -11.30
CA TRP A 80 -2.60 -13.44 -11.51
C TRP A 80 -3.32 -12.63 -10.44
N ALA A 81 -4.52 -12.14 -10.78
CA ALA A 81 -5.28 -11.25 -9.88
C ALA A 81 -5.77 -11.92 -8.60
N ALA A 82 -5.98 -13.24 -8.59
CA ALA A 82 -6.41 -13.93 -7.39
C ALA A 82 -5.93 -15.38 -7.33
N TYR A 83 -5.74 -15.84 -6.08
CA TYR A 83 -5.34 -17.20 -5.72
C TYR A 83 -6.27 -17.73 -4.63
N LYS A 84 -6.55 -19.03 -4.64
CA LYS A 84 -7.31 -19.73 -3.62
C LYS A 84 -6.70 -21.09 -3.33
N ASN A 85 -6.52 -21.42 -2.06
CA ASN A 85 -5.87 -22.65 -1.63
C ASN A 85 -4.45 -22.88 -2.20
N GLY A 86 -3.76 -21.81 -2.59
CA GLY A 86 -2.42 -21.87 -3.21
C GLY A 86 -2.45 -22.00 -4.73
N GLU A 87 -3.62 -22.16 -5.36
CA GLU A 87 -3.80 -22.26 -6.79
C GLU A 87 -4.36 -20.97 -7.36
N VAL A 88 -4.15 -20.75 -8.66
CA VAL A 88 -4.71 -19.59 -9.35
C VAL A 88 -6.24 -19.69 -9.42
N ASP A 89 -6.95 -18.73 -8.83
CA ASP A 89 -8.41 -18.65 -8.82
C ASP A 89 -8.96 -17.78 -9.95
N ASN A 90 -8.25 -16.69 -10.29
CA ASN A 90 -8.63 -15.81 -11.40
C ASN A 90 -7.47 -15.65 -12.39
N ARG A 91 -7.67 -16.14 -13.62
CA ARG A 91 -6.74 -16.01 -14.76
C ARG A 91 -7.23 -14.98 -15.80
N GLU A 92 -8.23 -14.19 -15.52
CA GLU A 92 -8.77 -13.25 -16.50
C GLU A 92 -7.84 -12.06 -16.71
N ARG A 93 -7.10 -11.68 -15.66
CA ARG A 93 -6.25 -10.49 -15.70
C ARG A 93 -5.07 -10.55 -14.71
N ARG A 94 -4.12 -9.65 -14.95
CA ARG A 94 -2.98 -9.33 -14.08
C ARG A 94 -2.97 -7.83 -13.84
N GLU A 95 -3.23 -7.40 -12.61
CA GLU A 95 -3.40 -5.99 -12.27
C GLU A 95 -2.05 -5.31 -12.01
N THR A 96 -1.78 -4.20 -12.68
CA THR A 96 -0.47 -3.54 -12.66
C THR A 96 -0.08 -2.98 -11.29
N ASN A 97 -1.04 -2.47 -10.53
CA ASN A 97 -0.78 -2.00 -9.16
C ASN A 97 -0.50 -3.16 -8.20
N PHE A 98 -1.17 -4.32 -8.34
CA PHE A 98 -0.85 -5.53 -7.57
C PHE A 98 0.59 -5.99 -7.82
N VAL A 99 1.00 -5.94 -9.09
CA VAL A 99 2.35 -6.34 -9.50
C VAL A 99 3.40 -5.35 -8.96
N ALA A 100 3.16 -4.04 -9.06
CA ALA A 100 4.09 -3.02 -8.60
C ALA A 100 4.32 -3.07 -7.08
N TYR A 101 3.29 -3.46 -6.30
CA TYR A 101 3.28 -3.33 -4.84
C TYR A 101 4.35 -4.19 -4.14
N VAL A 102 4.89 -5.21 -4.81
CA VAL A 102 6.04 -5.98 -4.29
C VAL A 102 7.23 -5.09 -3.96
N ALA A 103 7.48 -4.04 -4.73
CA ALA A 103 8.57 -3.10 -4.46
C ALA A 103 8.32 -2.33 -3.15
N THR A 104 7.07 -1.93 -2.89
CA THR A 104 6.67 -1.25 -1.65
C THR A 104 6.89 -2.16 -0.44
N GLY A 105 6.41 -3.40 -0.50
CA GLY A 105 6.57 -4.36 0.60
C GLY A 105 8.03 -4.74 0.87
N VAL A 106 8.82 -5.00 -0.18
CA VAL A 106 10.24 -5.35 -0.06
C VAL A 106 11.04 -4.19 0.55
N TRP A 107 10.79 -2.95 0.11
CA TRP A 107 11.43 -1.77 0.68
C TRP A 107 11.03 -1.55 2.13
N HIS A 108 9.75 -1.69 2.47
CA HIS A 108 9.24 -1.61 3.84
C HIS A 108 9.93 -2.61 4.77
N HIS A 109 10.01 -3.87 4.38
CA HIS A 109 10.68 -4.91 5.18
C HIS A 109 12.17 -4.61 5.36
N TYR A 110 12.85 -4.14 4.31
CA TYR A 110 14.26 -3.75 4.38
C TYR A 110 14.49 -2.57 5.35
N LEU A 111 13.66 -1.54 5.29
CA LEU A 111 13.74 -0.40 6.22
C LEU A 111 13.67 -0.84 7.68
N ILE A 112 12.83 -1.83 8.00
CA ILE A 112 12.68 -2.36 9.37
C ILE A 112 13.89 -3.21 9.78
N THR A 113 14.36 -4.07 8.88
CA THR A 113 15.31 -5.13 9.25
C THR A 113 16.77 -4.79 8.93
N GLY A 114 17.01 -3.90 7.97
CA GLY A 114 18.33 -3.62 7.43
C GLY A 114 19.01 -4.82 6.74
N ARG A 115 18.24 -5.89 6.43
CA ARG A 115 18.77 -7.14 5.85
C ARG A 115 19.07 -6.99 4.36
N GLU A 116 20.26 -6.54 3.99
CA GLU A 116 20.67 -6.40 2.58
C GLU A 116 20.62 -7.74 1.82
N GLY A 117 20.87 -8.86 2.47
CA GLY A 117 20.74 -10.20 1.86
C GLY A 117 19.32 -10.51 1.39
N PHE A 118 18.29 -10.06 2.13
CA PHE A 118 16.89 -10.14 1.72
C PHE A 118 16.66 -9.27 0.47
N LEU A 119 17.14 -8.04 0.49
CA LEU A 119 16.97 -7.10 -0.62
C LEU A 119 17.60 -7.66 -1.91
N ARG A 120 18.83 -8.20 -1.84
CA ARG A 120 19.51 -8.85 -2.98
C ARG A 120 18.76 -10.08 -3.50
N ARG A 121 18.19 -10.89 -2.62
CA ARG A 121 17.42 -12.08 -2.97
C ARG A 121 16.14 -11.71 -3.74
N LEU A 122 15.44 -10.66 -3.31
CA LEU A 122 14.19 -10.22 -3.92
C LEU A 122 14.38 -9.29 -5.13
N TRP A 123 15.60 -8.77 -5.38
CA TRP A 123 15.86 -7.86 -6.47
C TRP A 123 15.38 -8.36 -7.84
N PRO A 124 15.68 -9.61 -8.28
CA PRO A 124 15.21 -10.08 -9.59
C PRO A 124 13.69 -10.11 -9.71
N THR A 125 12.99 -10.36 -8.61
CA THR A 125 11.52 -10.35 -8.56
C THR A 125 10.98 -8.93 -8.71
N VAL A 126 11.53 -7.98 -7.96
CA VAL A 126 11.16 -6.56 -8.06
C VAL A 126 11.46 -6.01 -9.46
N GLU A 127 12.65 -6.29 -9.99
CA GLU A 127 13.07 -5.79 -11.31
C GLU A 127 12.13 -6.26 -12.42
N ARG A 128 11.77 -7.54 -12.45
CA ARG A 128 10.81 -8.08 -13.44
C ARG A 128 9.40 -7.49 -13.25
N ALA A 129 8.95 -7.35 -12.00
CA ALA A 129 7.64 -6.78 -11.70
C ALA A 129 7.53 -5.33 -12.21
N ILE A 130 8.53 -4.51 -11.93
CA ILE A 130 8.56 -3.12 -12.42
C ILE A 130 8.69 -3.07 -13.94
N GLY A 131 9.47 -3.97 -14.56
CA GLY A 131 9.54 -4.10 -16.01
C GLY A 131 8.16 -4.36 -16.64
N PHE A 132 7.37 -5.30 -16.08
CA PHE A 132 6.00 -5.55 -16.52
C PHE A 132 5.12 -4.29 -16.41
N VAL A 133 5.18 -3.60 -15.29
CA VAL A 133 4.37 -2.40 -15.02
C VAL A 133 4.72 -1.26 -15.99
N LEU A 134 6.00 -1.01 -16.23
CA LEU A 134 6.45 0.05 -17.13
C LEU A 134 6.09 -0.21 -18.59
N ALA A 135 6.00 -1.47 -19.01
CA ALA A 135 5.49 -1.83 -20.32
C ALA A 135 4.01 -1.42 -20.53
N GLN A 136 3.28 -1.14 -19.46
CA GLN A 136 1.89 -0.70 -19.51
C GLN A 136 1.74 0.84 -19.44
N GLN A 137 2.84 1.60 -19.35
CA GLN A 137 2.78 3.06 -19.30
C GLN A 137 2.47 3.65 -20.68
N SER A 138 1.44 4.49 -20.75
CA SER A 138 1.08 5.19 -21.99
C SER A 138 2.05 6.34 -22.30
N GLU A 139 1.98 6.87 -23.52
CA GLU A 139 2.69 8.08 -23.93
C GLU A 139 2.29 9.32 -23.10
N TYR A 140 1.08 9.33 -22.52
CA TYR A 140 0.57 10.41 -21.69
C TYR A 140 0.98 10.31 -20.22
N GLY A 141 1.52 9.15 -19.80
CA GLY A 141 2.12 8.94 -18.48
C GLY A 141 1.32 8.08 -17.52
N GLU A 142 0.01 7.90 -17.74
CA GLU A 142 -0.78 6.96 -16.95
C GLU A 142 -0.39 5.50 -17.28
N ILE A 143 -0.66 4.58 -16.35
CA ILE A 143 -0.39 3.15 -16.51
C ILE A 143 -1.72 2.42 -16.63
N ASN A 144 -1.86 1.58 -17.67
CA ASN A 144 -3.03 0.72 -17.83
C ASN A 144 -3.24 -0.15 -16.60
N TRP A 145 -4.49 -0.26 -16.15
CA TRP A 145 -4.83 -0.90 -14.88
C TRP A 145 -4.54 -2.40 -14.83
N ALA A 146 -4.60 -3.08 -15.99
CA ALA A 146 -4.37 -4.51 -16.07
C ALA A 146 -3.93 -4.95 -17.48
N VAL A 147 -3.50 -6.19 -17.55
CA VAL A 147 -3.24 -6.96 -18.77
C VAL A 147 -4.16 -8.19 -18.75
N ASP A 148 -4.78 -8.51 -19.86
CA ASP A 148 -5.66 -9.66 -19.99
C ASP A 148 -4.92 -11.01 -20.04
N THR A 149 -5.65 -12.11 -20.19
CA THR A 149 -5.09 -13.47 -20.27
C THR A 149 -4.19 -13.69 -21.49
N HIS A 150 -4.32 -12.89 -22.55
CA HIS A 150 -3.51 -12.98 -23.78
C HIS A 150 -2.27 -12.07 -23.74
N GLY A 151 -2.12 -11.25 -22.73
CA GLY A 151 -1.02 -10.29 -22.63
C GLY A 151 -1.36 -8.92 -23.20
N GLU A 152 -2.61 -8.68 -23.61
CA GLU A 152 -3.03 -7.40 -24.17
C GLU A 152 -3.40 -6.39 -23.07
N PRO A 153 -2.95 -5.13 -23.19
CA PRO A 153 -3.30 -4.09 -22.24
C PRO A 153 -4.80 -3.81 -22.19
N MET A 154 -5.38 -3.85 -21.00
CA MET A 154 -6.73 -3.34 -20.74
C MET A 154 -6.63 -1.80 -20.63
N ARG A 155 -6.91 -1.11 -21.73
CA ARG A 155 -6.55 0.29 -21.98
C ARG A 155 -7.41 1.29 -21.23
N ASP A 156 -7.31 1.28 -19.91
CA ASP A 156 -7.80 2.33 -19.03
C ASP A 156 -6.89 2.45 -17.81
N ALA A 157 -7.09 3.45 -16.98
CA ALA A 157 -6.29 3.69 -15.81
C ALA A 157 -7.16 4.07 -14.61
N LEU A 158 -6.75 3.61 -13.43
CA LEU A 158 -7.36 3.93 -12.13
C LEU A 158 -6.50 4.94 -11.38
N ILE A 159 -7.10 5.96 -10.79
CA ILE A 159 -6.38 6.94 -9.95
C ILE A 159 -5.73 6.23 -8.76
N THR A 160 -6.47 5.36 -8.07
CA THR A 160 -5.96 4.55 -6.96
C THR A 160 -4.77 3.69 -7.38
N GLY A 161 -4.94 2.88 -8.46
CA GLY A 161 -3.88 2.01 -8.96
C GLY A 161 -2.63 2.77 -9.40
N CYS A 162 -2.78 3.84 -10.17
CA CYS A 162 -1.68 4.71 -10.59
C CYS A 162 -0.99 5.42 -9.42
N SER A 163 -1.74 5.81 -8.39
CA SER A 163 -1.17 6.38 -7.16
C SER A 163 -0.33 5.36 -6.39
N SER A 164 -0.82 4.12 -6.25
CA SER A 164 -0.06 3.01 -5.64
C SER A 164 1.23 2.72 -6.41
N ILE A 165 1.16 2.64 -7.75
CA ILE A 165 2.34 2.45 -8.61
C ILE A 165 3.34 3.61 -8.45
N TYR A 166 2.87 4.84 -8.29
CA TYR A 166 3.74 6.01 -8.08
C TYR A 166 4.61 5.86 -6.82
N LYS A 167 4.07 5.30 -5.72
CA LYS A 167 4.84 4.95 -4.51
C LYS A 167 5.72 3.73 -4.74
N SER A 168 5.23 2.72 -5.42
CA SER A 168 6.01 1.51 -5.73
C SER A 168 7.24 1.80 -6.59
N LEU A 169 7.17 2.75 -7.52
CA LEU A 169 8.32 3.20 -8.30
C LEU A 169 9.36 3.96 -7.46
N GLU A 170 8.93 4.72 -6.44
CA GLU A 170 9.83 5.32 -5.45
C GLU A 170 10.58 4.25 -4.66
N CYS A 171 9.86 3.25 -4.16
CA CYS A 171 10.44 2.14 -3.42
C CYS A 171 11.42 1.32 -4.27
N ALA A 172 11.03 1.01 -5.52
CA ALA A 172 11.88 0.30 -6.46
C ALA A 172 13.18 1.06 -6.78
N HIS A 173 13.09 2.38 -6.98
CA HIS A 173 14.25 3.24 -7.14
C HIS A 173 15.19 3.17 -5.92
N ASN A 174 14.64 3.26 -4.71
CA ASN A 174 15.41 3.20 -3.48
C ASN A 174 16.10 1.83 -3.30
N ILE A 175 15.43 0.74 -3.66
CA ILE A 175 16.03 -0.59 -3.71
C ILE A 175 17.23 -0.61 -4.68
N ALA A 176 17.04 -0.12 -5.91
CA ALA A 176 18.08 -0.07 -6.92
C ALA A 176 19.29 0.73 -6.46
N VAL A 177 19.07 1.94 -5.93
CA VAL A 177 20.15 2.79 -5.38
C VAL A 177 20.90 2.09 -4.25
N THR A 178 20.18 1.47 -3.31
CA THR A 178 20.80 0.74 -2.18
C THR A 178 21.66 -0.43 -2.65
N LEU A 179 21.28 -1.09 -3.75
CA LEU A 179 22.03 -2.19 -4.35
C LEU A 179 23.14 -1.72 -5.31
N GLY A 180 23.28 -0.43 -5.57
CA GLY A 180 24.23 0.14 -6.51
C GLY A 180 23.86 -0.13 -7.97
N VAL A 181 22.56 -0.25 -8.28
CA VAL A 181 22.04 -0.51 -9.64
C VAL A 181 21.36 0.75 -10.17
N GLU A 182 21.78 1.22 -11.33
CA GLU A 182 21.16 2.37 -11.99
C GLU A 182 19.91 1.97 -12.75
N ARG A 183 18.80 2.69 -12.52
CA ARG A 183 17.50 2.55 -13.21
C ARG A 183 16.87 3.93 -13.44
N PRO A 184 17.50 4.82 -14.22
CA PRO A 184 16.99 6.18 -14.44
C PRO A 184 15.61 6.19 -15.10
N GLU A 185 15.26 5.16 -15.88
CA GLU A 185 13.96 5.00 -16.49
C GLU A 185 12.82 4.87 -15.47
N TRP A 186 13.08 4.39 -14.27
CA TRP A 186 12.07 4.25 -13.23
C TRP A 186 11.66 5.60 -12.62
N THR A 187 12.61 6.48 -12.37
CA THR A 187 12.32 7.85 -11.91
C THR A 187 11.63 8.66 -13.01
N GLN A 188 12.06 8.53 -14.26
CA GLN A 188 11.40 9.18 -15.40
C GLN A 188 9.95 8.71 -15.57
N ALA A 189 9.71 7.41 -15.44
CA ALA A 189 8.36 6.84 -15.50
C ALA A 189 7.49 7.36 -14.34
N ARG A 190 8.05 7.42 -13.12
CA ARG A 190 7.39 7.97 -11.94
C ARG A 190 7.02 9.45 -12.14
N GLU A 191 7.91 10.26 -12.71
CA GLU A 191 7.64 11.68 -13.00
C GLU A 191 6.48 11.84 -13.98
N ARG A 192 6.48 11.07 -15.10
CA ARG A 192 5.39 11.10 -16.08
C ARG A 192 4.06 10.64 -15.46
N LEU A 193 4.08 9.60 -14.63
CA LEU A 193 2.89 9.12 -13.91
C LEU A 193 2.36 10.18 -12.94
N GLY A 194 3.25 10.84 -12.19
CA GLY A 194 2.90 11.94 -11.30
C GLY A 194 2.32 13.13 -12.03
N ASP A 195 2.82 13.46 -13.24
CA ASP A 195 2.23 14.49 -14.10
C ASP A 195 0.81 14.11 -14.54
N ALA A 196 0.61 12.85 -14.97
CA ALA A 196 -0.73 12.39 -15.35
C ALA A 196 -1.72 12.49 -14.19
N LEU A 197 -1.35 12.01 -12.98
CA LEU A 197 -2.17 12.09 -11.78
C LEU A 197 -2.55 13.53 -11.37
N ARG A 198 -1.65 14.48 -11.57
CA ARG A 198 -1.86 15.88 -11.18
C ARG A 198 -2.58 16.72 -12.21
N ASN A 199 -2.35 16.46 -13.48
CA ASN A 199 -2.63 17.42 -14.55
C ASN A 199 -3.48 16.88 -15.69
N LYS A 200 -3.76 15.54 -15.72
CA LYS A 200 -4.48 14.88 -16.84
C LYS A 200 -5.63 13.99 -16.35
N PRO A 201 -6.62 14.56 -15.63
CA PRO A 201 -7.72 13.74 -15.07
C PRO A 201 -8.52 12.99 -16.13
N GLU A 202 -8.55 13.48 -17.38
CA GLU A 202 -9.22 12.85 -18.53
C GLU A 202 -8.56 11.54 -18.98
N ARG A 203 -7.39 11.18 -18.40
CA ARG A 203 -6.70 9.92 -18.70
C ARG A 203 -7.17 8.75 -17.87
N PHE A 204 -8.05 9.01 -16.88
CA PHE A 204 -8.58 8.01 -15.97
C PHE A 204 -10.07 7.78 -16.20
N ASP A 205 -10.57 6.59 -15.90
CA ASP A 205 -12.00 6.22 -16.02
C ASP A 205 -12.58 6.47 -17.43
N ARG A 206 -11.86 6.13 -18.49
CA ARG A 206 -12.24 6.43 -19.87
C ARG A 206 -13.26 5.45 -20.44
N THR A 207 -13.28 4.22 -19.94
CA THR A 207 -14.07 3.10 -20.51
C THR A 207 -15.17 2.60 -19.58
N TRP A 208 -15.26 3.17 -18.37
CA TRP A 208 -16.26 2.86 -17.35
C TRP A 208 -16.72 4.13 -16.63
N GLU A 209 -17.71 3.96 -15.75
CA GLU A 209 -18.17 5.04 -14.89
C GLU A 209 -17.06 5.50 -13.94
N SER A 210 -17.03 6.80 -13.65
CA SER A 210 -16.02 7.40 -12.77
C SER A 210 -15.95 6.68 -11.42
N LYS A 211 -14.72 6.38 -11.00
CA LYS A 211 -14.42 5.78 -9.69
C LYS A 211 -14.35 6.82 -8.56
N ALA A 212 -14.62 8.09 -8.86
CA ALA A 212 -14.60 9.16 -7.85
C ALA A 212 -15.57 8.93 -6.66
N ARG A 213 -16.54 8.01 -6.79
CA ARG A 213 -17.39 7.58 -5.68
C ARG A 213 -16.65 6.74 -4.63
N TYR A 214 -15.48 6.17 -4.93
CA TYR A 214 -14.66 5.38 -4.03
C TYR A 214 -13.70 6.28 -3.25
N SER A 215 -13.57 6.05 -1.95
CA SER A 215 -12.71 6.86 -1.07
C SER A 215 -11.23 6.75 -1.42
N MET A 216 -10.78 5.60 -1.91
CA MET A 216 -9.39 5.41 -2.33
C MET A 216 -9.01 6.36 -3.47
N ASP A 217 -9.88 6.63 -4.44
CA ASP A 217 -9.61 7.63 -5.50
C ASP A 217 -9.43 9.03 -4.96
N TRP A 218 -10.07 9.33 -3.83
CA TRP A 218 -9.94 10.61 -3.16
C TRP A 218 -8.62 10.74 -2.39
N PHE A 219 -8.26 9.78 -1.52
CA PHE A 219 -7.11 9.98 -0.63
C PHE A 219 -5.80 9.36 -1.13
N TYR A 220 -5.80 8.38 -2.05
CA TYR A 220 -4.57 7.72 -2.52
C TYR A 220 -3.54 8.66 -3.15
N PRO A 221 -3.91 9.66 -3.97
CA PRO A 221 -2.92 10.61 -4.48
C PRO A 221 -2.19 11.40 -3.38
N VAL A 222 -2.82 11.58 -2.21
CA VAL A 222 -2.21 12.19 -1.03
C VAL A 222 -1.34 11.17 -0.28
N LEU A 223 -1.88 9.98 -0.03
CA LEU A 223 -1.20 8.88 0.66
C LEU A 223 0.16 8.55 0.03
N THR A 224 0.22 8.53 -1.28
CA THR A 224 1.43 8.14 -2.04
C THR A 224 2.36 9.31 -2.36
N GLY A 225 1.99 10.53 -2.00
CA GLY A 225 2.75 11.75 -2.26
C GLY A 225 2.68 12.25 -3.71
N ALA A 226 1.77 11.73 -4.54
CA ALA A 226 1.53 12.25 -5.88
C ALA A 226 1.00 13.70 -5.83
N PHE A 227 0.21 14.02 -4.80
CA PHE A 227 -0.17 15.40 -4.48
C PHE A 227 0.76 15.98 -3.41
N PRO A 228 1.44 17.11 -3.68
CA PRO A 228 2.33 17.73 -2.72
C PRO A 228 1.56 18.23 -1.48
N LYS A 229 2.24 18.30 -0.34
CA LYS A 229 1.66 18.65 0.97
C LYS A 229 0.80 19.93 0.94
N ALA A 230 1.19 20.94 0.18
CA ALA A 230 0.43 22.19 0.04
C ALA A 230 -0.97 21.98 -0.56
N ARG A 231 -1.12 21.02 -1.49
CA ARG A 231 -2.42 20.65 -2.11
C ARG A 231 -3.18 19.65 -1.28
N ALA A 232 -2.48 18.76 -0.59
CA ALA A 232 -3.02 17.58 0.08
C ALA A 232 -4.12 17.92 1.10
N LYS A 233 -3.86 18.87 2.00
CA LYS A 233 -4.80 19.27 3.05
C LYS A 233 -6.11 19.83 2.50
N GLU A 234 -6.02 20.73 1.51
CA GLU A 234 -7.20 21.28 0.84
C GLU A 234 -7.99 20.21 0.09
N HIS A 235 -7.28 19.30 -0.59
CA HIS A 235 -7.88 18.20 -1.33
C HIS A 235 -8.69 17.28 -0.41
N LEU A 236 -8.12 16.87 0.72
CA LEU A 236 -8.83 16.03 1.70
C LEU A 236 -10.02 16.78 2.33
N GLN A 237 -9.90 18.07 2.59
CA GLN A 237 -10.97 18.87 3.18
C GLN A 237 -12.21 18.98 2.26
N LYS A 238 -12.02 19.08 0.93
CA LYS A 238 -13.11 19.30 -0.03
C LYS A 238 -14.18 18.22 -0.01
N ARG A 239 -13.81 16.97 0.25
CA ARG A 239 -14.73 15.84 0.21
C ARG A 239 -14.84 15.11 1.57
N TRP A 240 -14.37 15.76 2.64
CA TRP A 240 -14.38 15.16 3.98
C TRP A 240 -15.75 14.63 4.39
N SER A 241 -16.79 15.45 4.27
CA SER A 241 -18.16 15.10 4.66
C SER A 241 -18.84 14.08 3.75
N GLU A 242 -18.26 13.76 2.59
CA GLU A 242 -18.77 12.71 1.71
C GLU A 242 -18.28 11.33 2.13
N PHE A 243 -17.07 11.27 2.72
CA PHE A 243 -16.41 10.00 3.00
C PHE A 243 -16.21 9.70 4.48
N VAL A 244 -16.29 10.66 5.36
CA VAL A 244 -15.99 10.43 6.78
C VAL A 244 -17.25 10.52 7.61
N GLU A 245 -17.54 9.42 8.32
CA GLU A 245 -18.58 9.34 9.36
C GLU A 245 -17.93 9.49 10.73
N ASP A 246 -18.40 10.49 11.48
CA ASP A 246 -17.91 10.77 12.81
C ASP A 246 -18.10 9.57 13.74
N GLU A 247 -17.08 9.27 14.54
CA GLU A 247 -17.03 8.15 15.47
C GLU A 247 -17.04 6.75 14.82
N MET A 248 -17.05 6.66 13.48
CA MET A 248 -17.12 5.38 12.76
C MET A 248 -15.88 5.15 11.88
N GLY A 249 -15.54 6.06 10.95
CA GLY A 249 -14.43 5.90 10.03
C GLY A 249 -14.70 6.43 8.63
N CYS A 250 -13.95 5.91 7.66
CA CYS A 250 -14.05 6.26 6.25
C CYS A 250 -15.05 5.34 5.55
N ARG A 251 -15.99 5.92 4.78
CA ARG A 251 -16.80 5.15 3.85
C ARG A 251 -15.91 4.58 2.74
N CYS A 252 -16.14 3.34 2.36
CA CYS A 252 -15.53 2.78 1.15
C CYS A 252 -16.07 3.51 -0.09
N VAL A 253 -17.39 3.77 -0.10
CA VAL A 253 -18.12 4.41 -1.20
C VAL A 253 -18.97 5.56 -0.65
N SER A 254 -18.94 6.72 -1.29
CA SER A 254 -19.59 7.94 -0.78
C SER A 254 -21.11 7.84 -0.65
N ASP A 255 -21.75 7.05 -1.50
CA ASP A 255 -23.20 6.89 -1.61
C ASP A 255 -23.73 5.61 -0.92
N GLU A 256 -22.87 4.88 -0.20
CA GLU A 256 -23.26 3.71 0.58
C GLU A 256 -23.03 3.97 2.08
N PRO A 257 -23.96 3.60 2.97
CA PRO A 257 -23.85 3.80 4.41
C PRO A 257 -22.94 2.76 5.07
N TRP A 258 -21.72 2.63 4.56
CA TRP A 258 -20.76 1.59 4.91
C TRP A 258 -19.35 2.16 5.12
N VAL A 259 -18.85 2.07 6.36
CA VAL A 259 -17.48 2.41 6.71
C VAL A 259 -16.60 1.17 6.76
N THR A 260 -15.34 1.30 6.35
CA THR A 260 -14.38 0.20 6.32
C THR A 260 -13.14 0.52 7.14
N VAL A 261 -12.58 -0.50 7.77
CA VAL A 261 -11.45 -0.34 8.68
C VAL A 261 -10.17 -0.05 7.92
N ALA A 262 -9.91 -0.77 6.83
CA ALA A 262 -8.67 -0.62 6.08
C ALA A 262 -8.58 0.73 5.38
N GLU A 263 -9.61 1.14 4.64
CA GLU A 263 -9.64 2.46 3.98
C GLU A 263 -9.56 3.60 5.01
N SER A 264 -10.09 3.38 6.21
CA SER A 264 -9.91 4.33 7.32
C SER A 264 -8.45 4.42 7.77
N CYS A 265 -7.72 3.30 7.82
CA CYS A 265 -6.29 3.28 8.15
C CYS A 265 -5.45 3.97 7.06
N GLU A 266 -5.78 3.74 5.81
CA GLU A 266 -5.12 4.40 4.68
C GLU A 266 -5.39 5.91 4.68
N LEU A 267 -6.64 6.33 4.99
CA LEU A 267 -6.97 7.74 5.21
C LEU A 267 -6.16 8.34 6.37
N VAL A 268 -5.94 7.60 7.47
CA VAL A 268 -5.07 8.04 8.58
C VAL A 268 -3.66 8.33 8.08
N MET A 269 -3.07 7.46 7.27
CA MET A 269 -1.75 7.69 6.69
C MET A 269 -1.76 8.87 5.70
N ALA A 270 -2.81 9.04 4.91
CA ALA A 270 -2.98 10.20 4.03
C ALA A 270 -3.10 11.52 4.82
N LEU A 271 -3.77 11.52 5.96
CA LEU A 271 -3.85 12.67 6.87
C LEU A 271 -2.47 13.03 7.44
N LEU A 272 -1.66 12.02 7.81
CA LEU A 272 -0.27 12.23 8.24
C LEU A 272 0.58 12.84 7.11
N ALA A 273 0.44 12.35 5.88
CA ALA A 273 1.09 12.92 4.71
C ALA A 273 0.70 14.39 4.46
N ALA A 274 -0.57 14.73 4.70
CA ALA A 274 -1.07 16.10 4.64
C ALA A 274 -0.67 16.97 5.85
N GLY A 275 -0.10 16.37 6.91
CA GLY A 275 0.28 17.06 8.15
C GLY A 275 -0.90 17.31 9.10
N ASP A 276 -1.97 16.56 8.99
CA ASP A 276 -3.16 16.65 9.86
C ASP A 276 -3.17 15.54 10.92
N HIS A 277 -2.21 15.61 11.84
CA HIS A 277 -2.05 14.63 12.92
C HIS A 277 -3.28 14.53 13.83
N ALA A 278 -3.96 15.63 14.10
CA ALA A 278 -5.11 15.62 14.99
C ALA A 278 -6.24 14.73 14.45
N ARG A 279 -6.61 14.91 13.17
CA ARG A 279 -7.62 14.06 12.52
C ARG A 279 -7.13 12.62 12.37
N ALA A 280 -5.87 12.42 12.05
CA ALA A 280 -5.29 11.06 11.94
C ALA A 280 -5.46 10.27 13.25
N VAL A 281 -5.07 10.84 14.39
CA VAL A 281 -5.25 10.21 15.72
C VAL A 281 -6.73 9.97 16.02
N THR A 282 -7.59 10.94 15.71
CA THR A 282 -9.03 10.84 15.96
C THR A 282 -9.66 9.69 15.18
N VAL A 283 -9.48 9.68 13.85
CA VAL A 283 -10.03 8.60 12.98
C VAL A 283 -9.51 7.25 13.41
N TYR A 284 -8.20 7.13 13.67
CA TYR A 284 -7.62 5.86 14.09
C TYR A 284 -8.22 5.34 15.41
N SER A 285 -8.51 6.24 16.36
CA SER A 285 -9.08 5.86 17.66
C SER A 285 -10.48 5.24 17.55
N TRP A 286 -11.23 5.57 16.51
CA TRP A 286 -12.57 5.03 16.29
C TRP A 286 -12.55 3.57 15.84
N LEU A 287 -11.48 3.11 15.15
CA LEU A 287 -11.46 1.82 14.49
C LEU A 287 -11.42 0.63 15.46
N HIS A 288 -11.00 0.84 16.69
CA HIS A 288 -10.84 -0.24 17.66
C HIS A 288 -12.17 -0.79 18.23
N GLN A 289 -13.29 -0.12 17.97
CA GLN A 289 -14.62 -0.66 18.25
C GLN A 289 -14.94 -1.89 17.38
N TRP A 290 -14.30 -1.99 16.20
CA TRP A 290 -14.47 -3.08 15.24
C TRP A 290 -13.49 -4.24 15.46
N ARG A 291 -12.74 -4.22 16.57
CA ARG A 291 -11.76 -5.24 16.93
C ARG A 291 -12.37 -6.35 17.77
N LEU A 292 -12.07 -7.61 17.42
CA LEU A 292 -12.38 -8.77 18.24
C LEU A 292 -11.33 -8.98 19.35
N LYS A 293 -11.69 -9.70 20.41
CA LYS A 293 -10.75 -10.04 21.50
C LYS A 293 -9.57 -10.91 21.02
N SER A 294 -9.78 -11.69 20.00
CA SER A 294 -8.77 -12.54 19.33
C SER A 294 -7.78 -11.74 18.46
N GLY A 295 -8.06 -10.48 18.17
CA GLY A 295 -7.14 -9.56 17.51
C GLY A 295 -7.52 -9.19 16.09
N GLU A 296 -8.45 -9.91 15.47
CA GLU A 296 -8.98 -9.60 14.14
C GLU A 296 -9.80 -8.32 14.16
N TYR A 297 -9.88 -7.68 13.02
CA TYR A 297 -10.78 -6.56 12.75
C TYR A 297 -11.79 -6.95 11.68
N TRP A 298 -13.03 -6.50 11.87
CA TRP A 298 -14.05 -6.59 10.82
C TRP A 298 -13.64 -5.78 9.60
N THR A 299 -14.05 -6.22 8.42
CA THR A 299 -13.88 -5.44 7.18
C THR A 299 -14.52 -4.07 7.31
N GLY A 300 -15.78 -4.02 7.76
CA GLY A 300 -16.50 -2.78 7.90
C GLY A 300 -17.84 -2.91 8.63
N TYR A 301 -18.50 -1.77 8.76
CA TYR A 301 -19.78 -1.62 9.45
C TYR A 301 -20.77 -0.88 8.55
N GLN A 302 -21.90 -1.51 8.30
CA GLN A 302 -23.04 -0.94 7.58
C GLN A 302 -23.96 -0.27 8.60
N PHE A 303 -23.86 1.06 8.71
CA PHE A 303 -24.47 1.81 9.79
C PHE A 303 -25.98 2.09 9.63
N ALA A 304 -26.55 1.94 8.43
CA ALA A 304 -27.99 2.06 8.27
C ALA A 304 -28.74 0.80 8.74
N GLU A 305 -28.10 -0.36 8.71
CA GLU A 305 -28.66 -1.65 9.10
C GLU A 305 -28.11 -2.17 10.45
N ASP A 306 -27.17 -1.44 11.05
CA ASP A 306 -26.52 -1.78 12.33
C ASP A 306 -25.88 -3.18 12.33
N LEU A 307 -25.08 -3.49 11.30
CA LEU A 307 -24.42 -4.79 11.17
C LEU A 307 -22.99 -4.71 10.62
N MET A 308 -22.18 -5.68 11.02
CA MET A 308 -20.85 -5.89 10.41
C MET A 308 -21.00 -6.49 9.02
N TRP A 309 -20.37 -5.86 8.01
CA TRP A 309 -20.48 -6.31 6.64
C TRP A 309 -19.19 -6.03 5.85
N PRO A 310 -18.78 -7.00 4.99
CA PRO A 310 -19.21 -8.39 4.95
C PRO A 310 -18.86 -9.16 6.23
N ASP A 311 -19.37 -10.38 6.43
CA ASP A 311 -18.99 -11.25 7.57
C ASP A 311 -17.58 -11.83 7.37
N GLU A 312 -16.61 -10.92 7.29
CA GLU A 312 -15.21 -11.22 7.03
C GLU A 312 -14.28 -10.41 7.93
N LYS A 313 -13.12 -10.98 8.22
CA LYS A 313 -12.05 -10.37 9.02
C LYS A 313 -10.73 -10.60 8.32
N PRO A 314 -10.41 -9.77 7.31
CA PRO A 314 -9.25 -10.00 6.46
C PRO A 314 -7.92 -9.72 7.16
N THR A 315 -6.89 -10.45 6.75
CA THR A 315 -5.52 -10.27 7.23
C THR A 315 -4.93 -8.93 6.81
N TRP A 316 -5.27 -8.45 5.60
CA TRP A 316 -4.84 -7.15 5.12
C TRP A 316 -5.45 -5.99 5.91
N THR A 317 -6.70 -6.11 6.38
CA THR A 317 -7.29 -5.15 7.33
C THR A 317 -6.47 -5.07 8.62
N ALA A 318 -6.02 -6.22 9.14
CA ALA A 318 -5.12 -6.26 10.29
C ALA A 318 -3.74 -5.66 9.96
N GLY A 319 -3.24 -5.87 8.73
CA GLY A 319 -2.04 -5.22 8.19
C GLY A 319 -2.17 -3.70 8.17
N ALA A 320 -3.26 -3.18 7.62
CA ALA A 320 -3.56 -1.74 7.56
C ALA A 320 -3.61 -1.09 8.95
N ILE A 321 -4.21 -1.76 9.94
CA ILE A 321 -4.23 -1.31 11.35
C ILE A 321 -2.79 -1.16 11.89
N LEU A 322 -1.91 -2.12 11.60
CA LEU A 322 -0.52 -2.08 12.06
C LEU A 322 0.28 -1.00 11.34
N LEU A 323 0.08 -0.82 10.03
CA LEU A 323 0.71 0.24 9.23
C LEU A 323 0.34 1.64 9.75
N ALA A 324 -0.95 1.88 9.98
CA ALA A 324 -1.41 3.15 10.54
C ALA A 324 -0.89 3.38 11.98
N ALA A 325 -0.82 2.32 12.81
CA ALA A 325 -0.24 2.39 14.15
C ALA A 325 1.25 2.74 14.11
N ASP A 326 2.00 2.11 13.21
CA ASP A 326 3.43 2.38 13.02
C ASP A 326 3.66 3.83 12.58
N ALA A 327 2.90 4.30 11.60
CA ALA A 327 2.97 5.66 11.10
C ALA A 327 2.65 6.72 12.18
N LEU A 328 1.62 6.49 13.02
CA LEU A 328 1.22 7.39 14.09
C LEU A 328 2.22 7.43 15.26
N SER A 329 2.79 6.26 15.59
CA SER A 329 3.69 6.12 16.74
C SER A 329 5.17 6.31 16.38
N GLU A 330 5.52 6.40 15.09
CA GLU A 330 6.90 6.42 14.59
C GLU A 330 7.73 5.26 15.21
N TYR A 331 7.15 4.06 15.21
CA TYR A 331 7.71 2.92 15.93
C TYR A 331 8.84 2.24 15.18
N THR A 332 8.64 1.88 13.89
CA THR A 332 9.70 1.25 13.08
C THR A 332 10.42 2.27 12.18
N ALA A 333 11.53 1.87 11.59
CA ALA A 333 12.22 2.70 10.60
C ALA A 333 11.42 2.89 9.29
N ALA A 334 10.37 2.07 9.06
CA ALA A 334 9.49 2.18 7.89
C ALA A 334 8.25 3.08 8.10
N ASN A 335 8.05 3.63 9.31
CA ASN A 335 6.86 4.40 9.69
C ASN A 335 6.50 5.55 8.74
N HIS A 336 7.49 6.06 8.02
CA HIS A 336 7.33 7.21 7.13
C HIS A 336 7.01 6.85 5.68
N LEU A 337 6.93 5.57 5.33
CA LEU A 337 6.81 5.10 3.94
C LEU A 337 5.66 5.78 3.18
N PHE A 338 4.49 5.91 3.80
CA PHE A 338 3.30 6.50 3.20
C PHE A 338 3.04 7.96 3.60
N ASN A 339 3.82 8.54 4.51
CA ASN A 339 3.58 9.92 4.94
C ASN A 339 4.57 10.94 4.39
N ARG A 340 5.58 10.48 3.63
CA ARG A 340 6.52 11.36 2.90
C ARG A 340 7.03 10.69 1.61
N VAL A 341 7.52 11.52 0.71
CA VAL A 341 8.28 11.08 -0.46
C VAL A 341 9.76 11.10 -0.10
N GLU A 342 10.46 10.02 -0.41
CA GLU A 342 11.90 9.90 -0.18
C GLU A 342 12.54 9.15 -1.36
N LEU A 343 13.31 9.88 -2.17
CA LEU A 343 14.10 9.33 -3.25
C LEU A 343 15.58 9.40 -2.84
N LEU A 344 16.22 8.25 -2.76
CA LEU A 344 17.65 8.16 -2.46
C LEU A 344 18.47 8.63 -3.65
N GLU A 345 19.57 9.37 -3.36
CA GLU A 345 20.55 9.75 -4.38
C GLU A 345 21.64 8.68 -4.49
N PRO A 346 22.14 8.39 -5.71
CA PRO A 346 23.30 7.50 -5.88
C PRO A 346 24.50 8.01 -5.09
N LEU A 347 25.27 7.09 -4.50
CA LEU A 347 26.44 7.41 -3.69
C LEU A 347 27.47 8.30 -4.42
N ASP A 348 27.61 8.12 -5.74
CA ASP A 348 28.53 8.93 -6.56
C ASP A 348 28.11 10.38 -6.69
N ALA A 349 26.80 10.67 -6.66
CA ALA A 349 26.28 12.03 -6.67
C ALA A 349 26.63 12.79 -5.37
N LEU A 350 26.62 12.10 -4.23
CA LEU A 350 26.98 12.67 -2.93
C LEU A 350 28.49 12.99 -2.83
N VAL A 351 29.34 12.20 -3.48
CA VAL A 351 30.80 12.44 -3.52
C VAL A 351 31.14 13.69 -4.34
N VAL A 352 30.47 13.87 -5.47
CA VAL A 352 30.67 15.04 -6.36
C VAL A 352 30.26 16.35 -5.67
N ASP A 353 29.19 16.35 -4.90
CA ASP A 353 28.74 17.53 -4.16
C ASP A 353 29.65 17.84 -2.96
N ALA A 354 30.16 16.83 -2.27
CA ALA A 354 31.13 17.01 -1.20
C ALA A 354 32.48 17.58 -1.71
N GLU A 355 32.90 17.22 -2.92
CA GLU A 355 34.10 17.80 -3.57
C GLU A 355 33.88 19.24 -4.03
N LYS A 356 32.67 19.60 -4.48
CA LYS A 356 32.31 20.98 -4.83
C LYS A 356 32.30 21.92 -3.61
N ILE A 357 31.81 21.42 -2.46
CA ILE A 357 31.78 22.16 -1.18
C ILE A 357 33.20 22.39 -0.63
N ARG A 358 34.16 21.48 -0.88
CA ARG A 358 35.56 21.62 -0.43
C ARG A 358 36.39 22.55 -1.33
N LYS A 359 35.92 22.88 -2.53
CA LYS A 359 36.61 23.74 -3.52
C LYS A 359 36.03 25.15 -3.65
N GLY A 360 34.97 25.50 -2.92
CA GLY A 360 34.39 26.84 -2.79
C GLY A 360 34.66 27.41 -1.41
#